data_07dbc15eedb810d987c795fffd383784
#
_entry.id   07dbc15eedb810d987c795fffd383784
#
_cell.length_a   1.000
_cell.length_b   1.000
_cell.length_c   1.000
_cell.angle_alpha   90.00
_cell.angle_beta   90.00
_cell.angle_gamma   90.00
#
_symmetry.space_group_name_H-M   'P 1'
#
loop_
_entity.id
_entity.type
_entity.pdbx_description
1 polymer ?
#
loop_
_entity_poly.entity_id
_entity_poly.type
_entity_poly.pdbx_seq_one_letter_code
_entity_poly.pdbx_strand_id
1 'polypeptide(L)'
;AHEGSLQIPGLRLSTWGDPLTMAPFELTLAVREHQDDIACTLTYATSLFDRATVERYLGHWLRQLDAMATDADPVVTGLPLLGEAERAQVLHGWNETGRAYARDACLHQLFEA
;
A
#
# COMPACT_ATOMS: atom_id res chain seq x y z
N ALA A 1 -3.35 -18.89 19.85
CA ALA A 1 -3.36 -20.33 19.65
C ALA A 1 -2.03 -20.69 19.02
N HIS A 2 -1.15 -21.41 19.74
CA HIS A 2 0.11 -21.92 19.21
C HIS A 2 -0.23 -22.97 18.12
N GLU A 3 0.05 -22.68 16.88
CA GLU A 3 0.16 -23.70 15.84
C GLU A 3 1.46 -24.48 16.11
N GLY A 4 1.37 -25.53 16.90
CA GLY A 4 2.46 -26.47 17.05
C GLY A 4 2.75 -27.09 15.71
N SER A 5 3.99 -27.00 15.24
CA SER A 5 4.42 -27.72 14.03
C SER A 5 4.22 -29.22 14.29
N LEU A 6 3.25 -29.81 13.61
CA LEU A 6 3.00 -31.24 13.68
C LEU A 6 4.18 -31.96 13.01
N GLN A 7 5.11 -32.50 13.80
CA GLN A 7 6.22 -33.32 13.31
C GLN A 7 5.85 -34.79 13.44
N ILE A 8 5.59 -35.45 12.32
CA ILE A 8 5.37 -36.88 12.26
C ILE A 8 6.65 -37.53 11.72
N PRO A 9 7.28 -38.44 12.47
CA PRO A 9 8.51 -39.09 12.01
C PRO A 9 8.31 -39.79 10.64
N GLY A 10 9.16 -39.46 9.67
CA GLY A 10 9.12 -40.04 8.31
C GLY A 10 8.12 -39.34 7.37
N LEU A 11 7.39 -38.33 7.79
CA LEU A 11 6.50 -37.54 6.94
C LEU A 11 6.95 -36.08 6.88
N ARG A 12 7.00 -35.53 5.64
CA ARG A 12 7.20 -34.11 5.39
C ARG A 12 5.84 -33.49 5.08
N LEU A 13 5.36 -32.62 5.98
CA LEU A 13 4.16 -31.84 5.75
C LEU A 13 4.52 -30.60 4.94
N SER A 14 3.82 -30.39 3.83
CA SER A 14 3.91 -29.17 3.04
C SER A 14 2.50 -28.66 2.73
N THR A 15 2.34 -27.36 2.66
CA THR A 15 1.09 -26.74 2.24
C THR A 15 0.88 -27.06 0.75
N TRP A 16 -0.26 -27.62 0.41
CA TRP A 16 -0.64 -27.90 -0.97
C TRP A 16 -1.64 -26.86 -1.46
N GLY A 17 -1.21 -26.04 -2.42
CA GLY A 17 -2.03 -25.03 -3.07
C GLY A 17 -2.27 -23.77 -2.22
N ASP A 18 -2.72 -22.71 -2.87
CA ASP A 18 -3.27 -21.56 -2.17
C ASP A 18 -4.65 -21.95 -1.62
N PRO A 19 -4.92 -21.73 -0.33
CA PRO A 19 -6.28 -21.89 0.17
C PRO A 19 -7.17 -20.96 -0.65
N LEU A 20 -8.26 -21.48 -1.20
CA LEU A 20 -9.30 -20.68 -1.84
C LEU A 20 -9.82 -19.69 -0.80
N THR A 21 -9.27 -18.52 -0.80
CA THR A 21 -9.59 -17.48 0.16
C THR A 21 -10.80 -16.73 -0.37
N MET A 22 -11.97 -17.11 0.09
CA MET A 22 -13.09 -16.17 0.07
C MET A 22 -12.76 -15.08 1.07
N ALA A 23 -12.54 -13.87 0.59
CA ALA A 23 -12.35 -12.72 1.46
C ALA A 23 -13.66 -12.47 2.22
N PRO A 24 -13.71 -12.59 3.56
CA PRO A 24 -14.92 -12.35 4.34
C PRO A 24 -15.31 -10.88 4.35
N PHE A 25 -14.36 -10.00 4.02
CA PHE A 25 -14.52 -8.55 3.89
C PHE A 25 -13.83 -8.08 2.61
N GLU A 26 -14.09 -6.84 2.19
CA GLU A 26 -13.48 -6.25 0.99
C GLU A 26 -11.95 -6.25 1.06
N LEU A 27 -11.41 -6.01 2.26
CA LEU A 27 -9.97 -6.01 2.53
C LEU A 27 -9.73 -6.58 3.93
N THR A 28 -8.83 -7.55 4.05
CA THR A 28 -8.46 -8.20 5.32
C THR A 28 -6.96 -8.31 5.44
N LEU A 29 -6.39 -7.74 6.49
CA LEU A 29 -5.00 -7.94 6.88
C LEU A 29 -4.95 -8.95 8.02
N ALA A 30 -4.36 -10.11 7.78
CA ALA A 30 -4.04 -11.09 8.81
C ALA A 30 -2.57 -11.00 9.19
N VAL A 31 -2.29 -10.89 10.48
CA VAL A 31 -0.93 -10.82 11.03
C VAL A 31 -0.74 -12.03 11.93
N ARG A 32 0.33 -12.77 11.73
CA ARG A 32 0.71 -13.94 12.52
C ARG A 32 2.16 -13.84 12.97
N GLU A 33 2.38 -14.05 14.24
CA GLU A 33 3.71 -14.19 14.80
C GLU A 33 4.22 -15.62 14.59
N HIS A 34 5.42 -15.78 14.06
CA HIS A 34 6.06 -17.05 13.81
C HIS A 34 7.53 -16.98 14.20
N GLN A 35 7.88 -17.59 15.34
CA GLN A 35 9.24 -17.58 15.91
C GLN A 35 9.83 -16.17 15.99
N ASP A 36 10.77 -15.84 15.11
CA ASP A 36 11.45 -14.54 15.06
C ASP A 36 10.89 -13.60 13.96
N ASP A 37 9.82 -14.02 13.26
CA ASP A 37 9.24 -13.30 12.14
C ASP A 37 7.75 -12.99 12.35
N ILE A 38 7.28 -11.95 11.68
CA ILE A 38 5.87 -11.60 11.59
C ILE A 38 5.40 -11.81 10.16
N ALA A 39 4.57 -12.84 9.96
CA ALA A 39 3.95 -13.10 8.66
C ALA A 39 2.68 -12.29 8.49
N CYS A 40 2.57 -11.57 7.38
CA CYS A 40 1.40 -10.77 7.04
C CYS A 40 0.78 -11.27 5.74
N THR A 41 -0.55 -11.43 5.75
CA THR A 41 -1.32 -11.80 4.58
C THR A 41 -2.42 -10.77 4.35
N LEU A 42 -2.41 -10.15 3.17
CA LEU A 42 -3.44 -9.20 2.76
C LEU A 42 -4.36 -9.86 1.73
N THR A 43 -5.62 -10.09 2.13
CA THR A 43 -6.66 -10.68 1.29
C THR A 43 -7.64 -9.59 0.86
N TYR A 44 -8.01 -9.54 -0.41
CA TYR A 44 -8.87 -8.49 -0.94
C TYR A 44 -9.84 -8.99 -2.01
N ALA A 45 -10.96 -8.29 -2.19
CA ALA A 45 -11.92 -8.53 -3.24
C ALA A 45 -11.42 -7.95 -4.57
N THR A 46 -11.11 -8.82 -5.54
CA THR A 46 -10.59 -8.42 -6.85
C THR A 46 -11.60 -7.66 -7.72
N SER A 47 -12.88 -7.68 -7.34
CA SER A 47 -13.92 -6.86 -7.95
C SER A 47 -13.90 -5.40 -7.51
N LEU A 48 -13.22 -5.08 -6.41
CA LEU A 48 -13.16 -3.73 -5.82
C LEU A 48 -11.77 -3.10 -5.88
N PHE A 49 -10.72 -3.93 -5.86
CA PHE A 49 -9.34 -3.45 -5.78
C PHE A 49 -8.46 -4.09 -6.84
N ASP A 50 -7.68 -3.27 -7.52
CA ASP A 50 -6.58 -3.74 -8.35
C ASP A 50 -5.38 -4.14 -7.48
N ARG A 51 -4.63 -5.11 -7.96
CA ARG A 51 -3.41 -5.59 -7.29
C ARG A 51 -2.43 -4.46 -6.96
N ALA A 52 -2.19 -3.55 -7.92
CA ALA A 52 -1.28 -2.42 -7.74
C ALA A 52 -1.74 -1.48 -6.61
N THR A 53 -3.04 -1.29 -6.44
CA THR A 53 -3.62 -0.50 -5.34
C THR A 53 -3.36 -1.17 -4.00
N VAL A 54 -3.55 -2.49 -3.91
CA VAL A 54 -3.33 -3.26 -2.68
C VAL A 54 -1.84 -3.31 -2.31
N GLU A 55 -0.95 -3.49 -3.29
CA GLU A 55 0.50 -3.43 -3.08
C GLU A 55 0.95 -2.05 -2.57
N ARG A 56 0.34 -0.97 -3.06
CA ARG A 56 0.58 0.39 -2.56
C ARG A 56 0.13 0.54 -1.10
N TYR A 57 -1.06 0.04 -0.74
CA TYR A 57 -1.55 0.05 0.65
C TYR A 57 -0.62 -0.71 1.59
N LEU A 58 -0.12 -1.88 1.14
CA LEU A 58 0.87 -2.63 1.90
C LEU A 58 2.16 -1.82 2.11
N GLY A 59 2.63 -1.12 1.08
CA GLY A 59 3.78 -0.23 1.18
C GLY A 59 3.56 0.92 2.17
N HIS A 60 2.36 1.52 2.20
CA HIS A 60 1.99 2.55 3.17
C HIS A 60 2.00 1.99 4.60
N TRP A 61 1.41 0.82 4.81
CA TRP A 61 1.36 0.17 6.10
C TRP A 61 2.75 -0.19 6.64
N LEU A 62 3.63 -0.74 5.80
CA LEU A 62 5.01 -1.06 6.19
C LEU A 62 5.78 0.19 6.61
N ARG A 63 5.62 1.33 5.89
CA ARG A 63 6.24 2.60 6.29
C ARG A 63 5.74 3.12 7.64
N GLN A 64 4.44 2.96 7.90
CA GLN A 64 3.88 3.34 9.20
C GLN A 64 4.50 2.52 10.33
N LEU A 65 4.64 1.20 10.14
CA LEU A 65 5.27 0.32 11.12
C LEU A 65 6.75 0.68 11.35
N ASP A 66 7.50 0.95 10.28
CA ASP A 66 8.89 1.35 10.36
C ASP A 66 9.07 2.68 11.12
N ALA A 67 8.22 3.64 10.83
CA ALA A 67 8.21 4.92 11.53
C ALA A 67 7.85 4.76 13.02
N MET A 68 6.88 3.93 13.36
CA MET A 68 6.51 3.62 14.75
C MET A 68 7.63 2.86 15.48
N ALA A 69 8.36 1.99 14.79
CA ALA A 69 9.50 1.27 15.37
C ALA A 69 10.70 2.20 15.63
N THR A 70 10.83 3.26 14.86
CA THR A 70 11.94 4.23 14.98
C THR A 70 11.70 5.26 16.10
N ASP A 71 10.44 5.65 16.32
CA ASP A 71 10.04 6.61 17.36
C ASP A 71 9.04 5.93 18.30
N ALA A 72 9.35 5.89 19.59
CA ALA A 72 8.52 5.21 20.59
C ALA A 72 7.23 5.97 20.94
N ASP A 73 7.12 7.26 20.64
CA ASP A 73 5.95 8.09 20.92
C ASP A 73 5.62 9.03 19.74
N PRO A 74 5.35 8.48 18.56
CA PRO A 74 5.10 9.28 17.37
C PRO A 74 3.73 9.93 17.40
N VAL A 75 3.65 11.19 16.97
CA VAL A 75 2.36 11.81 16.70
C VAL A 75 1.78 11.20 15.42
N VAL A 76 0.62 10.54 15.52
CA VAL A 76 -0.02 9.78 14.42
C VAL A 76 -0.16 10.60 13.13
N THR A 77 -0.51 11.89 13.25
CA THR A 77 -0.66 12.80 12.10
C THR A 77 0.69 13.17 11.44
N GLY A 78 1.81 12.93 12.11
CA GLY A 78 3.16 13.18 11.60
C GLY A 78 3.80 11.98 10.93
N LEU A 79 3.19 10.79 11.01
CA LEU A 79 3.75 9.58 10.41
C LEU A 79 3.77 9.64 8.88
N PRO A 80 4.88 9.29 8.23
CA PRO A 80 4.99 9.31 6.78
C PRO A 80 4.14 8.20 6.15
N LEU A 81 3.17 8.55 5.34
CA LEU A 81 2.33 7.60 4.61
C LEU A 81 2.91 7.29 3.21
N LEU A 82 3.27 8.34 2.48
CA LEU A 82 3.72 8.25 1.10
C LEU A 82 5.22 7.99 1.01
N GLY A 83 5.62 7.15 0.03
CA GLY A 83 7.03 7.07 -0.36
C GLY A 83 7.49 8.31 -1.10
N GLU A 84 8.82 8.50 -1.21
CA GLU A 84 9.40 9.68 -1.87
C GLU A 84 8.90 9.87 -3.31
N ALA A 85 8.88 8.79 -4.10
CA ALA A 85 8.38 8.83 -5.49
C ALA A 85 6.89 9.17 -5.57
N GLU A 86 6.07 8.59 -4.69
CA GLU A 86 4.63 8.85 -4.64
C GLU A 86 4.35 10.28 -4.17
N ARG A 87 5.10 10.75 -3.17
CA ARG A 87 5.04 12.12 -2.70
C ARG A 87 5.41 13.11 -3.81
N ALA A 88 6.49 12.85 -4.54
CA ALA A 88 6.91 13.67 -5.68
C ALA A 88 5.83 13.70 -6.78
N GLN A 89 5.21 12.56 -7.06
CA GLN A 89 4.12 12.47 -8.03
C GLN A 89 2.91 13.31 -7.63
N VAL A 90 2.48 13.22 -6.36
CA VAL A 90 1.32 13.97 -5.86
C VAL A 90 1.62 15.48 -5.80
N LEU A 91 2.81 15.88 -5.34
CA LEU A 91 3.15 17.29 -5.17
C LEU A 91 3.56 17.99 -6.47
N HIS A 92 4.18 17.28 -7.39
CA HIS A 92 4.76 17.85 -8.61
C HIS A 92 4.14 17.27 -9.88
N GLY A 93 4.23 15.94 -10.09
CA GLY A 93 3.81 15.33 -11.35
C GLY A 93 2.35 15.60 -11.71
N TRP A 94 1.43 15.47 -10.77
CA TRP A 94 0.01 15.76 -11.00
C TRP A 94 -0.31 17.26 -11.04
N ASN A 95 0.61 18.10 -10.59
CA ASN A 95 0.46 19.55 -10.59
C ASN A 95 1.21 20.25 -11.74
N GLU A 96 1.83 19.48 -12.65
CA GLU A 96 2.42 20.02 -13.89
C GLU A 96 1.34 20.43 -14.90
N THR A 97 0.47 21.34 -14.50
CA THR A 97 -0.64 21.83 -15.30
C THR A 97 -0.31 23.12 -16.06
N GLY A 98 0.94 23.57 -15.95
CA GLY A 98 1.41 24.78 -16.60
C GLY A 98 1.29 24.71 -18.14
N ARG A 99 0.50 25.59 -18.74
CA ARG A 99 0.40 25.76 -20.19
C ARG A 99 0.88 27.15 -20.59
N ALA A 100 1.64 27.18 -21.67
CA ALA A 100 1.95 28.46 -22.29
C ALA A 100 0.67 29.06 -22.86
N TYR A 101 0.36 30.27 -22.47
CA TYR A 101 -0.73 31.05 -23.04
C TYR A 101 -0.23 32.49 -23.35
N ALA A 102 -0.88 33.16 -24.28
CA ALA A 102 -0.55 34.55 -24.65
C ALA A 102 -0.91 35.50 -23.51
N ARG A 103 0.07 35.87 -22.67
CA ARG A 103 -0.14 36.75 -21.50
C ARG A 103 -0.40 38.20 -21.88
N ASP A 104 0.10 38.62 -23.04
CA ASP A 104 0.07 40.00 -23.51
C ASP A 104 -1.02 40.27 -24.57
N ALA A 105 -1.86 39.25 -24.85
CA ALA A 105 -2.96 39.38 -25.79
C ALA A 105 -4.28 39.64 -25.01
N CYS A 106 -5.03 40.64 -25.46
CA CYS A 106 -6.38 40.88 -24.98
C CYS A 106 -7.36 39.81 -25.54
N LEU A 107 -8.50 39.57 -24.86
CA LEU A 107 -9.47 38.57 -25.27
C LEU A 107 -9.97 38.71 -26.70
N HIS A 108 -10.18 39.95 -27.19
CA HIS A 108 -10.60 40.20 -28.56
C HIS A 108 -9.51 39.81 -29.59
N GLN A 109 -8.23 40.01 -29.27
CA GLN A 109 -7.11 39.61 -30.13
C GLN A 109 -6.99 38.09 -30.21
N LEU A 110 -7.29 37.35 -29.14
CA LEU A 110 -7.31 35.87 -29.14
C LEU A 110 -8.50 35.31 -29.94
N PHE A 111 -9.58 36.09 -30.08
CA PHE A 111 -10.75 35.70 -30.86
C PHE A 111 -10.57 35.99 -32.34
N GLU A 112 -9.82 37.06 -32.71
CA GLU A 112 -9.58 37.50 -34.05
C GLU A 112 -8.43 36.75 -34.76
N ALA A 113 -7.62 35.98 -34.00
CA ALA A 113 -6.49 35.19 -34.51
C ALA A 113 -6.92 33.77 -34.93
#